data_7d7fbde8c80ccfdb92c5c1c607d7ab28
#
_entry.id   7d7fbde8c80ccfdb92c5c1c607d7ab28
#
_cell.length_a   1.000
_cell.length_b   1.000
_cell.length_c   1.000
_cell.angle_alpha   90.00
_cell.angle_beta   90.00
_cell.angle_gamma   90.00
#
_symmetry.space_group_name_H-M   'P 1'
#
loop_
_entity.id
_entity.type
_entity.pdbx_description
1 polymer ?
#
loop_
_entity_poly.entity_id
_entity_poly.type
_entity_poly.pdbx_seq_one_letter_code
_entity_poly.pdbx_strand_id
1 'polypeptide(L)'
;MTKSRSSKTSRRNFLKLALGASAFGPFFLFPDRAAASQKTLKIAKWAHFLPEFDQWFVNVVAKDWGTQNDTKVTVDIVPVEEVRERAFTEAKASKGHDIFIFPWPPAEFYRQAIEHDEVYDMVAGKYGAIQQLAFRSTINAKTKTHFAFADFYMPTPLHFFQDYWAEVGMPLGPVHYFSLRGGGRELRKKLGVSSGLAFSSTLEGNITLHTILYAFRAWLLDARGNVLFSKNAFAVTALKYIQALYQESGSPEQLTWSSGGNIRAMLARKTSSSTNAISLLRTAEKRDPELAAKIRLQPPLLGTHQMGVTALPHVTNCSLIWKFAQNQAGAKQFLADLIDSSRTGYEQSKGCNFPIYPKTVPDLILRLQKDPQADPPYKYVELQDALHWTPNLGVPGFASPAYMEIFNSSLVPKMVARMLKGEQSAEDAAASGAAEMQRIVDKWN
;
A
#
# COMPACT_ATOMS: atom_id res chain seq x y z
N MET A 1 -64.91 31.47 -13.65
CA MET A 1 -66.15 30.72 -13.51
C MET A 1 -65.69 29.24 -13.48
N THR A 2 -65.82 28.40 -12.48
CA THR A 2 -66.71 28.28 -11.35
C THR A 2 -66.02 27.57 -10.20
N LYS A 3 -66.29 28.00 -8.99
CA LYS A 3 -65.92 27.41 -7.70
C LYS A 3 -66.56 26.03 -7.47
N SER A 4 -65.90 25.18 -6.66
CA SER A 4 -66.58 24.46 -5.56
C SER A 4 -65.61 23.41 -4.99
N ARG A 5 -65.32 23.33 -3.83
CA ARG A 5 -65.74 23.33 -2.42
C ARG A 5 -65.24 22.06 -1.75
N SER A 6 -64.54 22.32 -0.67
CA SER A 6 -64.09 21.38 0.34
C SER A 6 -65.22 20.61 1.00
N SER A 7 -64.96 19.36 1.45
CA SER A 7 -65.68 18.86 2.63
C SER A 7 -64.73 18.07 3.53
N LYS A 8 -64.48 18.62 4.69
CA LYS A 8 -63.94 17.98 5.89
C LYS A 8 -65.02 17.03 6.42
N THR A 9 -64.67 15.78 6.69
CA THR A 9 -65.51 14.93 7.53
C THR A 9 -64.71 14.44 8.74
N SER A 10 -65.34 14.71 9.87
CA SER A 10 -64.92 14.70 11.26
C SER A 10 -64.71 13.26 11.80
N ARG A 11 -63.68 13.16 12.65
CA ARG A 11 -63.50 12.06 13.62
C ARG A 11 -64.60 12.13 14.67
N ARG A 12 -65.59 11.27 14.60
CA ARG A 12 -66.43 10.82 15.74
C ARG A 12 -67.54 9.93 15.18
N ASN A 13 -67.47 8.70 15.55
CA ASN A 13 -68.56 7.69 15.64
C ASN A 13 -68.09 6.33 15.11
N PHE A 14 -67.46 5.56 15.98
CA PHE A 14 -67.58 4.13 15.98
C PHE A 14 -67.29 3.60 17.41
N LEU A 15 -68.21 3.79 18.27
CA LEU A 15 -68.34 3.12 19.56
C LEU A 15 -69.80 2.77 19.67
N LYS A 16 -70.12 1.46 19.50
CA LYS A 16 -71.14 0.70 20.23
C LYS A 16 -71.55 -0.57 19.46
N LEU A 17 -71.65 -1.63 20.24
CA LEU A 17 -72.21 -2.98 20.01
C LEU A 17 -71.24 -3.95 19.32
N ALA A 18 -70.76 -5.03 19.97
CA ALA A 18 -71.61 -6.08 20.56
C ALA A 18 -70.83 -6.90 21.60
N LEU A 19 -71.44 -7.13 22.72
CA LEU A 19 -71.20 -8.21 23.67
C LEU A 19 -71.67 -9.54 23.05
N GLY A 20 -70.87 -10.61 23.13
CA GLY A 20 -71.36 -11.93 22.79
C GLY A 20 -70.26 -13.03 22.87
N ALA A 21 -70.23 -13.74 24.02
CA ALA A 21 -69.83 -15.15 24.21
C ALA A 21 -68.41 -15.59 23.98
N SER A 22 -67.75 -15.82 25.08
CA SER A 22 -66.71 -16.80 25.48
C SER A 22 -66.57 -18.07 24.63
N ALA A 23 -65.30 -18.30 24.19
CA ALA A 23 -64.73 -19.62 24.12
C ALA A 23 -63.22 -19.47 24.40
N PHE A 24 -62.79 -19.88 25.61
CA PHE A 24 -61.39 -20.01 26.00
C PHE A 24 -60.75 -21.17 25.23
N GLY A 25 -59.92 -20.87 24.22
CA GLY A 25 -58.91 -21.77 23.71
C GLY A 25 -57.52 -21.25 24.20
N PRO A 26 -56.56 -22.12 24.53
CA PRO A 26 -55.24 -21.68 24.96
C PRO A 26 -54.54 -20.98 23.78
N PHE A 27 -54.38 -19.65 23.87
CA PHE A 27 -53.46 -18.92 23.01
C PHE A 27 -52.02 -19.37 23.35
N PHE A 28 -51.46 -20.29 22.55
CA PHE A 28 -50.04 -20.45 22.47
C PHE A 28 -49.47 -19.16 21.83
N LEU A 29 -49.02 -18.25 22.67
CA LEU A 29 -48.09 -17.21 22.26
C LEU A 29 -46.80 -17.91 21.84
N PHE A 30 -46.66 -18.18 20.55
CA PHE A 30 -45.33 -18.43 20.00
C PHE A 30 -44.54 -17.14 20.23
N PRO A 31 -43.43 -17.17 20.96
CA PRO A 31 -42.59 -16.00 21.02
C PRO A 31 -42.20 -15.74 19.55
N ASP A 32 -42.53 -14.51 19.07
CA ASP A 32 -41.92 -14.00 17.86
C ASP A 32 -40.44 -14.30 17.96
N ARG A 33 -39.91 -15.20 17.13
CA ARG A 33 -38.47 -15.30 16.94
C ARG A 33 -38.08 -13.91 16.49
N ALA A 34 -37.56 -13.12 17.42
CA ALA A 34 -36.84 -11.91 17.08
C ALA A 34 -35.89 -12.30 15.95
N ALA A 35 -36.16 -11.81 14.75
CA ALA A 35 -35.31 -12.06 13.61
C ALA A 35 -33.89 -11.70 14.06
N ALA A 36 -33.03 -12.69 14.22
CA ALA A 36 -31.67 -12.46 14.64
C ALA A 36 -31.12 -11.41 13.68
N SER A 37 -30.71 -10.24 14.21
CA SER A 37 -30.23 -9.16 13.37
C SER A 37 -29.10 -9.74 12.53
N GLN A 38 -29.21 -9.65 11.21
CA GLN A 38 -28.20 -10.18 10.29
C GLN A 38 -26.85 -9.65 10.71
N LYS A 39 -25.87 -10.53 10.89
CA LYS A 39 -24.48 -10.11 11.19
C LYS A 39 -23.99 -9.18 10.09
N THR A 40 -23.22 -8.16 10.45
CA THR A 40 -22.62 -7.22 9.51
C THR A 40 -21.11 -7.23 9.66
N LEU A 41 -20.39 -7.00 8.56
CA LEU A 41 -18.95 -6.77 8.53
C LEU A 41 -18.68 -5.60 7.60
N LYS A 42 -18.04 -4.54 8.12
CA LYS A 42 -17.73 -3.32 7.38
C LYS A 42 -16.23 -3.24 7.15
N ILE A 43 -15.84 -3.08 5.89
CA ILE A 43 -14.43 -3.05 5.47
C ILE A 43 -14.15 -1.74 4.75
N ALA A 44 -13.16 -0.96 5.21
CA ALA A 44 -12.55 0.08 4.42
C ALA A 44 -11.27 -0.47 3.77
N LYS A 45 -11.06 -0.21 2.49
CA LYS A 45 -9.92 -0.72 1.73
C LYS A 45 -9.38 0.37 0.81
N TRP A 46 -8.05 0.54 0.78
CA TRP A 46 -7.43 1.43 -0.21
C TRP A 46 -7.73 0.99 -1.65
N ALA A 47 -7.89 1.98 -2.55
CA ALA A 47 -8.12 1.75 -3.97
C ALA A 47 -6.87 1.15 -4.61
N HIS A 48 -6.98 -0.06 -5.13
CA HIS A 48 -5.87 -0.77 -5.77
C HIS A 48 -5.46 -0.10 -7.09
N PHE A 49 -4.19 -0.18 -7.47
CA PHE A 49 -3.67 0.39 -8.74
C PHE A 49 -4.31 -0.22 -9.99
N LEU A 50 -4.87 -1.41 -9.87
CA LEU A 50 -5.65 -2.08 -10.91
C LEU A 50 -7.10 -2.18 -10.45
N PRO A 51 -8.03 -1.39 -11.01
CA PRO A 51 -9.43 -1.36 -10.57
C PRO A 51 -10.15 -2.71 -10.65
N GLU A 52 -9.71 -3.59 -11.55
CA GLU A 52 -10.26 -4.94 -11.69
C GLU A 52 -10.06 -5.79 -10.42
N PHE A 53 -8.97 -5.56 -9.68
CA PHE A 53 -8.74 -6.21 -8.40
C PHE A 53 -9.77 -5.77 -7.34
N ASP A 54 -10.11 -4.49 -7.27
CA ASP A 54 -11.14 -3.99 -6.34
C ASP A 54 -12.51 -4.57 -6.68
N GLN A 55 -12.85 -4.63 -7.98
CA GLN A 55 -14.11 -5.24 -8.43
C GLN A 55 -14.20 -6.71 -8.04
N TRP A 56 -13.12 -7.47 -8.22
CA TRP A 56 -13.05 -8.86 -7.79
C TRP A 56 -13.17 -8.98 -6.26
N PHE A 57 -12.45 -8.17 -5.50
CA PHE A 57 -12.50 -8.21 -4.04
C PHE A 57 -13.92 -7.96 -3.52
N VAL A 58 -14.62 -6.95 -4.06
CA VAL A 58 -15.98 -6.59 -3.65
C VAL A 58 -17.01 -7.63 -4.10
N ASN A 59 -16.99 -7.98 -5.40
CA ASN A 59 -18.07 -8.75 -6.02
C ASN A 59 -17.91 -10.26 -5.87
N VAL A 60 -16.70 -10.74 -5.54
CA VAL A 60 -16.42 -12.16 -5.35
C VAL A 60 -16.02 -12.42 -3.89
N VAL A 61 -14.85 -11.93 -3.44
CA VAL A 61 -14.31 -12.29 -2.11
C VAL A 61 -15.27 -11.88 -0.99
N ALA A 62 -15.62 -10.60 -0.91
CA ALA A 62 -16.46 -10.10 0.17
C ALA A 62 -17.89 -10.66 0.10
N LYS A 63 -18.46 -10.75 -1.10
CA LYS A 63 -19.82 -11.26 -1.33
C LYS A 63 -19.93 -12.75 -1.01
N ASP A 64 -19.01 -13.57 -1.52
CA ASP A 64 -19.05 -15.03 -1.35
C ASP A 64 -18.80 -15.41 0.11
N TRP A 65 -17.80 -14.74 0.75
CA TRP A 65 -17.58 -14.93 2.18
C TRP A 65 -18.80 -14.54 3.01
N GLY A 66 -19.43 -13.42 2.70
CA GLY A 66 -20.65 -12.98 3.37
C GLY A 66 -21.78 -13.99 3.26
N THR A 67 -21.98 -14.58 2.07
CA THR A 67 -22.98 -15.62 1.83
C THR A 67 -22.68 -16.88 2.63
N GLN A 68 -21.42 -17.33 2.66
CA GLN A 68 -21.00 -18.53 3.38
C GLN A 68 -21.10 -18.38 4.91
N ASN A 69 -20.97 -17.16 5.43
CA ASN A 69 -20.94 -16.86 6.86
C ASN A 69 -22.21 -16.17 7.38
N ASP A 70 -23.30 -16.17 6.60
CA ASP A 70 -24.56 -15.47 6.94
C ASP A 70 -24.32 -14.04 7.47
N THR A 71 -23.47 -13.32 6.76
CA THR A 71 -22.99 -11.99 7.17
C THR A 71 -23.12 -11.00 6.02
N LYS A 72 -23.76 -9.86 6.24
CA LYS A 72 -23.79 -8.76 5.26
C LYS A 72 -22.44 -8.04 5.30
N VAL A 73 -21.64 -8.22 4.24
CA VAL A 73 -20.36 -7.51 4.08
C VAL A 73 -20.56 -6.24 3.25
N THR A 74 -20.01 -5.12 3.71
CA THR A 74 -19.91 -3.87 2.94
C THR A 74 -18.47 -3.46 2.82
N VAL A 75 -18.06 -2.97 1.64
CA VAL A 75 -16.68 -2.57 1.35
C VAL A 75 -16.67 -1.15 0.80
N ASP A 76 -15.98 -0.25 1.50
CA ASP A 76 -15.71 1.11 1.04
C ASP A 76 -14.30 1.18 0.44
N ILE A 77 -14.21 1.58 -0.83
CA ILE A 77 -12.92 1.78 -1.51
C ILE A 77 -12.48 3.22 -1.28
N VAL A 78 -11.31 3.39 -0.66
CA VAL A 78 -10.76 4.68 -0.22
C VAL A 78 -9.56 5.05 -1.12
N PRO A 79 -9.51 6.25 -1.73
CA PRO A 79 -8.33 6.71 -2.45
C PRO A 79 -7.06 6.63 -1.58
N VAL A 80 -5.92 6.24 -2.15
CA VAL A 80 -4.67 6.01 -1.39
C VAL A 80 -4.29 7.24 -0.57
N GLU A 81 -4.47 8.43 -1.13
CA GLU A 81 -4.14 9.71 -0.51
C GLU A 81 -5.03 10.03 0.71
N GLU A 82 -6.23 9.46 0.79
CA GLU A 82 -7.22 9.71 1.85
C GLU A 82 -7.19 8.66 2.97
N VAL A 83 -6.51 7.51 2.75
CA VAL A 83 -6.48 6.36 3.67
C VAL A 83 -6.11 6.77 5.09
N ARG A 84 -5.04 7.55 5.25
CA ARG A 84 -4.54 7.96 6.56
C ARG A 84 -5.53 8.86 7.30
N GLU A 85 -6.05 9.88 6.64
CA GLU A 85 -7.00 10.84 7.23
C GLU A 85 -8.33 10.17 7.58
N ARG A 86 -8.80 9.27 6.74
CA ARG A 86 -10.00 8.47 7.01
C ARG A 86 -9.82 7.59 8.24
N ALA A 87 -8.68 6.89 8.34
CA ALA A 87 -8.37 6.05 9.49
C ALA A 87 -8.24 6.86 10.79
N PHE A 88 -7.60 8.04 10.77
CA PHE A 88 -7.56 8.93 11.93
C PHE A 88 -8.94 9.41 12.36
N THR A 89 -9.82 9.72 11.42
CA THR A 89 -11.19 10.13 11.69
C THR A 89 -11.97 9.02 12.42
N GLU A 90 -11.87 7.78 11.94
CA GLU A 90 -12.53 6.63 12.57
C GLU A 90 -11.93 6.29 13.95
N ALA A 91 -10.60 6.30 14.06
CA ALA A 91 -9.91 6.05 15.32
C ALA A 91 -10.29 7.08 16.39
N LYS A 92 -10.36 8.37 16.03
CA LYS A 92 -10.78 9.46 16.92
C LYS A 92 -12.24 9.34 17.34
N ALA A 93 -13.12 8.98 16.41
CA ALA A 93 -14.54 8.80 16.68
C ALA A 93 -14.87 7.49 17.40
N SER A 94 -13.92 6.55 17.48
CA SER A 94 -14.14 5.17 17.94
C SER A 94 -15.36 4.53 17.26
N LYS A 95 -15.52 4.79 15.96
CA LYS A 95 -16.66 4.37 15.15
C LYS A 95 -16.30 4.35 13.67
N GLY A 96 -16.78 3.36 12.93
CA GLY A 96 -16.58 3.27 11.49
C GLY A 96 -16.69 1.82 11.01
N HIS A 97 -15.63 1.37 10.33
CA HIS A 97 -15.51 0.01 9.82
C HIS A 97 -15.05 -0.97 10.90
N ASP A 98 -15.21 -2.27 10.65
CA ASP A 98 -14.65 -3.31 11.50
C ASP A 98 -13.19 -3.58 11.12
N ILE A 99 -12.92 -3.66 9.81
CA ILE A 99 -11.59 -3.84 9.23
C ILE A 99 -11.22 -2.59 8.43
N PHE A 100 -9.96 -2.16 8.57
CA PHE A 100 -9.37 -1.13 7.72
C PHE A 100 -8.10 -1.69 7.05
N ILE A 101 -8.06 -1.70 5.71
CA ILE A 101 -6.96 -2.24 4.91
C ILE A 101 -6.12 -1.10 4.35
N PHE A 102 -4.81 -1.13 4.66
CA PHE A 102 -3.82 -0.11 4.32
C PHE A 102 -2.83 -0.63 3.28
N PRO A 103 -2.29 0.24 2.41
CA PRO A 103 -1.19 -0.14 1.50
C PRO A 103 0.19 -0.14 2.19
N TRP A 104 0.25 0.17 3.48
CA TRP A 104 1.45 0.17 4.32
C TRP A 104 1.13 -0.27 5.75
N PRO A 105 2.14 -0.58 6.59
CA PRO A 105 1.93 -0.96 7.99
C PRO A 105 1.22 0.16 8.77
N PRO A 106 0.06 -0.10 9.38
CA PRO A 106 -0.71 0.91 10.13
C PRO A 106 -0.23 1.09 11.57
N ALA A 107 1.09 1.15 11.80
CA ALA A 107 1.67 1.17 13.14
C ALA A 107 1.26 2.40 13.98
N GLU A 108 0.90 3.53 13.34
CA GLU A 108 0.39 4.72 14.04
C GLU A 108 -0.93 4.43 14.81
N PHE A 109 -1.64 3.38 14.44
CA PHE A 109 -2.94 2.98 15.01
C PHE A 109 -2.86 1.77 15.95
N TYR A 110 -1.65 1.29 16.31
CA TYR A 110 -1.51 0.05 17.09
C TYR A 110 -2.28 0.06 18.42
N ARG A 111 -2.44 1.25 19.05
CA ARG A 111 -3.18 1.40 20.32
C ARG A 111 -4.68 1.22 20.16
N GLN A 112 -5.22 1.50 18.97
CA GLN A 112 -6.63 1.39 18.61
C GLN A 112 -6.98 0.04 17.96
N ALA A 113 -5.97 -0.76 17.61
CA ALA A 113 -6.12 -2.09 17.05
C ALA A 113 -6.26 -3.17 18.12
N ILE A 114 -6.97 -4.26 17.82
CA ILE A 114 -6.83 -5.51 18.57
C ILE A 114 -5.49 -6.17 18.24
N GLU A 115 -5.10 -7.18 19.03
CA GLU A 115 -3.99 -8.07 18.67
C GLU A 115 -4.44 -9.06 17.58
N HIS A 116 -3.54 -9.33 16.63
CA HIS A 116 -3.85 -10.17 15.44
C HIS A 116 -3.14 -11.52 15.48
N ASP A 117 -2.46 -11.87 16.59
CA ASP A 117 -1.73 -13.13 16.72
C ASP A 117 -2.63 -14.34 16.46
N GLU A 118 -3.88 -14.31 16.96
CA GLU A 118 -4.88 -15.36 16.71
C GLU A 118 -5.16 -15.55 15.22
N VAL A 119 -5.19 -14.46 14.42
CA VAL A 119 -5.40 -14.56 12.96
C VAL A 119 -4.21 -15.24 12.30
N TYR A 120 -2.99 -14.92 12.73
CA TYR A 120 -1.79 -15.60 12.23
C TYR A 120 -1.78 -17.08 12.60
N ASP A 121 -2.19 -17.44 13.83
CA ASP A 121 -2.28 -18.82 14.27
C ASP A 121 -3.30 -19.62 13.45
N MET A 122 -4.47 -19.05 13.14
CA MET A 122 -5.49 -19.67 12.28
C MET A 122 -4.93 -20.03 10.89
N VAL A 123 -4.04 -19.20 10.35
CA VAL A 123 -3.47 -19.36 9.00
C VAL A 123 -2.24 -20.28 9.02
N ALA A 124 -1.42 -20.22 10.09
CA ALA A 124 -0.13 -20.91 10.17
C ALA A 124 -0.22 -22.42 9.99
N GLY A 125 -1.28 -23.05 10.51
CA GLY A 125 -1.52 -24.49 10.37
C GLY A 125 -1.61 -24.96 8.92
N LYS A 126 -2.18 -24.13 8.04
CA LYS A 126 -2.40 -24.45 6.61
C LYS A 126 -1.25 -23.97 5.72
N TYR A 127 -0.78 -22.76 5.94
CA TYR A 127 0.15 -22.08 5.02
C TYR A 127 1.56 -21.90 5.59
N GLY A 128 1.77 -22.22 6.88
CA GLY A 128 3.04 -22.04 7.55
C GLY A 128 3.27 -20.62 8.05
N ALA A 129 4.53 -20.34 8.45
CA ALA A 129 4.90 -19.02 8.97
C ALA A 129 4.91 -17.95 7.87
N ILE A 130 4.62 -16.72 8.28
CA ILE A 130 4.74 -15.55 7.40
C ILE A 130 6.20 -15.22 7.10
N GLN A 131 6.41 -14.53 5.98
CA GLN A 131 7.73 -14.04 5.60
C GLN A 131 8.19 -12.89 6.51
N GLN A 132 9.52 -12.74 6.66
CA GLN A 132 10.14 -11.74 7.52
C GLN A 132 9.71 -10.30 7.21
N LEU A 133 9.48 -9.97 5.93
CA LEU A 133 8.94 -8.69 5.53
C LEU A 133 7.62 -8.38 6.25
N ALA A 134 6.68 -9.33 6.22
CA ALA A 134 5.37 -9.16 6.85
C ALA A 134 5.46 -9.18 8.38
N PHE A 135 6.22 -10.11 8.95
CA PHE A 135 6.46 -10.18 10.38
C PHE A 135 6.96 -8.84 10.93
N ARG A 136 8.01 -8.28 10.30
CA ARG A 136 8.61 -7.01 10.73
C ARG A 136 7.74 -5.79 10.44
N SER A 137 6.76 -5.92 9.55
CA SER A 137 5.81 -4.86 9.20
C SER A 137 4.62 -4.78 10.15
N THR A 138 4.29 -5.86 10.86
CA THR A 138 3.03 -5.94 11.63
C THR A 138 3.21 -6.18 13.13
N ILE A 139 4.42 -6.52 13.59
CA ILE A 139 4.68 -6.77 15.01
C ILE A 139 5.08 -5.49 15.76
N ASN A 140 4.54 -5.30 16.94
CA ASN A 140 5.02 -4.30 17.87
C ASN A 140 6.26 -4.84 18.61
N ALA A 141 7.41 -4.22 18.42
CA ALA A 141 8.68 -4.66 18.99
C ALA A 141 8.70 -4.65 20.53
N LYS A 142 7.87 -3.82 21.20
CA LYS A 142 7.78 -3.72 22.66
C LYS A 142 6.90 -4.85 23.25
N THR A 143 5.69 -5.04 22.71
CA THR A 143 4.72 -6.04 23.23
C THR A 143 4.92 -7.44 22.65
N LYS A 144 5.63 -7.56 21.52
CA LYS A 144 5.82 -8.81 20.77
C LYS A 144 4.52 -9.39 20.18
N THR A 145 3.48 -8.57 20.06
CA THR A 145 2.19 -8.92 19.47
C THR A 145 1.98 -8.23 18.15
N HIS A 146 1.23 -8.83 17.25
CA HIS A 146 0.89 -8.26 15.95
C HIS A 146 -0.24 -7.25 16.07
N PHE A 147 -0.03 -5.99 15.63
CA PHE A 147 -1.05 -4.94 15.60
C PHE A 147 -1.84 -4.92 14.30
N ALA A 148 -1.46 -5.68 13.30
CA ALA A 148 -2.11 -5.79 12.01
C ALA A 148 -1.84 -7.16 11.39
N PHE A 149 -2.59 -7.51 10.36
CA PHE A 149 -2.43 -8.73 9.58
C PHE A 149 -2.04 -8.36 8.15
N ALA A 150 -0.99 -9.00 7.60
CA ALA A 150 -0.54 -8.78 6.23
C ALA A 150 -0.88 -9.99 5.36
N ASP A 151 -1.25 -9.75 4.09
CA ASP A 151 -1.64 -10.79 3.13
C ASP A 151 -0.82 -10.80 1.83
N PHE A 152 -0.39 -9.63 1.33
CA PHE A 152 0.49 -9.54 0.17
C PHE A 152 1.44 -8.34 0.26
N TYR A 153 2.45 -8.32 -0.61
CA TYR A 153 3.30 -7.17 -0.84
C TYR A 153 3.49 -6.93 -2.35
N MET A 154 3.90 -5.71 -2.71
CA MET A 154 4.29 -5.38 -4.07
C MET A 154 5.76 -4.94 -4.07
N PRO A 155 6.65 -5.64 -4.80
CA PRO A 155 8.04 -5.21 -4.95
C PRO A 155 8.15 -3.95 -5.80
N THR A 156 9.26 -3.23 -5.66
CA THR A 156 9.57 -1.99 -6.41
C THR A 156 10.79 -2.20 -7.31
N PRO A 157 10.66 -2.84 -8.49
CA PRO A 157 11.75 -2.94 -9.46
C PRO A 157 12.02 -1.59 -10.13
N LEU A 158 13.16 -1.50 -10.81
CA LEU A 158 13.43 -0.47 -11.80
C LEU A 158 12.85 -0.88 -13.15
N HIS A 159 12.05 0.01 -13.75
CA HIS A 159 11.59 -0.06 -15.13
C HIS A 159 12.47 0.85 -15.97
N PHE A 160 12.88 0.44 -17.15
CA PHE A 160 13.67 1.28 -18.04
C PHE A 160 13.39 0.99 -19.52
N PHE A 161 13.56 1.98 -20.38
CA PHE A 161 13.48 1.81 -21.83
C PHE A 161 14.80 1.28 -22.36
N GLN A 162 14.83 0.05 -22.84
CA GLN A 162 16.03 -0.59 -23.35
C GLN A 162 16.65 0.18 -24.54
N ASP A 163 15.83 0.69 -25.44
CA ASP A 163 16.27 1.50 -26.58
C ASP A 163 16.97 2.79 -26.13
N TYR A 164 16.45 3.50 -25.15
CA TYR A 164 17.10 4.70 -24.61
C TYR A 164 18.45 4.40 -23.97
N TRP A 165 18.50 3.38 -23.13
CA TRP A 165 19.73 3.03 -22.44
C TRP A 165 20.79 2.43 -23.36
N ALA A 166 20.42 1.81 -24.49
CA ALA A 166 21.34 1.37 -25.54
C ALA A 166 22.07 2.56 -26.20
N GLU A 167 21.41 3.72 -26.37
CA GLU A 167 22.02 4.95 -26.93
C GLU A 167 23.22 5.49 -26.13
N VAL A 168 23.33 5.08 -24.86
CA VAL A 168 24.42 5.47 -23.96
C VAL A 168 25.32 4.28 -23.58
N GLY A 169 25.27 3.21 -24.36
CA GLY A 169 26.13 2.01 -24.19
C GLY A 169 25.71 1.10 -23.03
N MET A 170 24.47 1.22 -22.55
CA MET A 170 23.94 0.43 -21.42
C MET A 170 22.64 -0.32 -21.83
N PRO A 171 22.68 -1.26 -22.82
CA PRO A 171 21.48 -1.91 -23.33
C PRO A 171 20.77 -2.81 -22.28
N LEU A 172 21.44 -3.13 -21.18
CA LEU A 172 20.87 -3.89 -20.05
C LEU A 172 20.38 -2.96 -18.92
N GLY A 173 20.35 -1.63 -19.14
CA GLY A 173 19.98 -0.65 -18.13
C GLY A 173 21.09 -0.29 -17.15
N PRO A 174 20.83 0.65 -16.22
CA PRO A 174 21.79 1.04 -15.19
C PRO A 174 21.80 0.04 -14.04
N VAL A 175 22.97 -0.49 -13.66
CA VAL A 175 23.10 -1.43 -12.53
C VAL A 175 23.30 -0.73 -11.20
N HIS A 176 23.95 0.44 -11.20
CA HIS A 176 24.28 1.23 -10.02
C HIS A 176 23.61 2.60 -10.08
N TYR A 177 23.40 3.23 -8.92
CA TYR A 177 22.96 4.64 -8.88
C TYR A 177 23.93 5.55 -9.64
N PHE A 178 25.24 5.30 -9.63
CA PHE A 178 26.21 6.07 -10.41
C PHE A 178 26.03 5.94 -11.92
N SER A 179 25.70 4.73 -12.41
CA SER A 179 25.42 4.53 -13.83
C SER A 179 24.06 5.14 -14.21
N LEU A 180 23.07 5.12 -13.30
CA LEU A 180 21.80 5.84 -13.50
C LEU A 180 22.05 7.35 -13.69
N ARG A 181 22.86 7.96 -12.81
CA ARG A 181 23.20 9.39 -12.89
C ARG A 181 23.98 9.71 -14.17
N GLY A 182 25.05 8.97 -14.45
CA GLY A 182 25.92 9.20 -15.62
C GLY A 182 25.19 8.99 -16.94
N GLY A 183 24.54 7.83 -17.10
CA GLY A 183 23.75 7.51 -18.30
C GLY A 183 22.53 8.41 -18.44
N GLY A 184 21.85 8.72 -17.34
CA GLY A 184 20.71 9.65 -17.33
C GLY A 184 21.09 11.07 -17.77
N ARG A 185 22.26 11.56 -17.36
CA ARG A 185 22.80 12.83 -17.84
C ARG A 185 23.02 12.83 -19.36
N GLU A 186 23.62 11.78 -19.91
CA GLU A 186 23.83 11.66 -21.34
C GLU A 186 22.52 11.50 -22.10
N LEU A 187 21.54 10.75 -21.58
CA LEU A 187 20.20 10.63 -22.16
C LEU A 187 19.46 11.97 -22.17
N ARG A 188 19.56 12.74 -21.08
CA ARG A 188 18.96 14.08 -21.03
C ARG A 188 19.59 15.00 -22.08
N LYS A 189 20.90 14.94 -22.26
CA LYS A 189 21.62 15.73 -23.25
C LYS A 189 21.30 15.34 -24.69
N LYS A 190 21.24 14.01 -24.97
CA LYS A 190 21.02 13.49 -26.34
C LYS A 190 19.56 13.51 -26.76
N LEU A 191 18.64 13.13 -25.85
CA LEU A 191 17.25 12.83 -26.16
C LEU A 191 16.24 13.75 -25.44
N GLY A 192 16.70 14.57 -24.51
CA GLY A 192 15.84 15.43 -23.70
C GLY A 192 15.00 14.68 -22.65
N VAL A 193 15.28 13.38 -22.41
CA VAL A 193 14.52 12.56 -21.46
C VAL A 193 15.14 12.58 -20.07
N SER A 194 14.31 12.63 -19.02
CA SER A 194 14.77 12.63 -17.63
C SER A 194 14.88 11.21 -17.05
N SER A 195 15.49 11.09 -15.84
CA SER A 195 15.65 9.80 -15.14
C SER A 195 14.34 9.19 -14.64
N GLY A 196 13.27 9.95 -14.51
CA GLY A 196 11.94 9.45 -14.17
C GLY A 196 11.71 9.02 -12.71
N LEU A 197 12.64 9.34 -11.80
CA LEU A 197 12.46 9.09 -10.38
C LEU A 197 11.54 10.14 -9.75
N ALA A 198 10.57 9.71 -8.94
CA ALA A 198 9.68 10.64 -8.25
C ALA A 198 10.37 11.26 -7.03
N PHE A 199 10.28 12.60 -6.89
CA PHE A 199 10.78 13.36 -5.74
C PHE A 199 9.69 14.17 -5.05
N SER A 200 8.43 13.97 -5.44
CA SER A 200 7.25 14.61 -4.86
C SER A 200 6.80 13.94 -3.55
N SER A 201 5.88 14.60 -2.83
CA SER A 201 5.30 14.06 -1.59
C SER A 201 4.20 13.02 -1.84
N THR A 202 4.36 12.18 -2.87
CA THR A 202 3.50 11.03 -3.16
C THR A 202 4.06 9.75 -2.55
N LEU A 203 3.30 8.65 -2.61
CA LEU A 203 3.79 7.33 -2.18
C LEU A 203 5.05 6.94 -2.95
N GLU A 204 5.05 7.11 -4.27
CA GLU A 204 6.18 6.78 -5.14
C GLU A 204 7.42 7.62 -4.82
N GLY A 205 7.23 8.92 -4.52
CA GLY A 205 8.35 9.79 -4.12
C GLY A 205 8.91 9.41 -2.76
N ASN A 206 8.07 9.06 -1.81
CA ASN A 206 8.48 8.55 -0.50
C ASN A 206 9.32 7.27 -0.66
N ILE A 207 8.81 6.27 -1.36
CA ILE A 207 9.52 5.00 -1.59
C ILE A 207 10.84 5.23 -2.30
N THR A 208 10.85 6.03 -3.37
CA THR A 208 12.05 6.34 -4.15
C THR A 208 13.13 6.97 -3.29
N LEU A 209 12.79 8.02 -2.53
CA LEU A 209 13.78 8.75 -1.73
C LEU A 209 14.31 7.91 -0.57
N HIS A 210 13.43 7.20 0.15
CA HIS A 210 13.86 6.26 1.20
C HIS A 210 14.75 5.15 0.63
N THR A 211 14.41 4.61 -0.55
CA THR A 211 15.22 3.59 -1.22
C THR A 211 16.62 4.12 -1.56
N ILE A 212 16.73 5.33 -2.11
CA ILE A 212 18.04 5.94 -2.38
C ILE A 212 18.81 6.14 -1.09
N LEU A 213 18.20 6.72 -0.05
CA LEU A 213 18.86 6.92 1.24
C LEU A 213 19.41 5.58 1.77
N TYR A 214 18.65 4.51 1.70
CA TYR A 214 19.06 3.19 2.19
C TYR A 214 20.16 2.55 1.34
N ALA A 215 20.11 2.71 0.02
CA ALA A 215 21.17 2.27 -0.87
C ALA A 215 22.51 2.95 -0.57
N PHE A 216 22.47 4.15 0.03
CA PHE A 216 23.64 4.88 0.53
C PHE A 216 23.90 4.71 2.03
N ARG A 217 23.21 3.78 2.71
CA ARG A 217 23.29 3.54 4.17
C ARG A 217 22.89 4.74 5.02
N ALA A 218 22.14 5.67 4.48
CA ALA A 218 21.62 6.82 5.19
C ALA A 218 20.34 6.46 5.96
N TRP A 219 20.47 5.55 6.95
CA TRP A 219 19.36 5.09 7.79
C TRP A 219 18.76 6.27 8.56
N LEU A 220 17.44 6.37 8.61
CA LEU A 220 16.73 7.39 9.38
C LEU A 220 16.77 7.07 10.86
N LEU A 221 16.43 5.85 11.21
CA LEU A 221 16.42 5.31 12.57
C LEU A 221 17.33 4.07 12.66
N ASP A 222 17.84 3.80 13.84
CA ASP A 222 18.52 2.53 14.13
C ASP A 222 17.52 1.39 14.39
N ALA A 223 18.03 0.18 14.63
CA ALA A 223 17.19 -1.00 14.92
C ALA A 223 16.35 -0.87 16.20
N ARG A 224 16.70 0.06 17.09
CA ARG A 224 15.98 0.35 18.36
C ARG A 224 15.00 1.51 18.22
N GLY A 225 14.96 2.18 17.05
CA GLY A 225 14.09 3.31 16.77
C GLY A 225 14.67 4.67 17.16
N ASN A 226 15.95 4.76 17.53
CA ASN A 226 16.60 6.04 17.79
C ASN A 226 16.99 6.72 16.48
N VAL A 227 16.95 8.06 16.45
CA VAL A 227 17.35 8.82 15.28
C VAL A 227 18.85 8.66 15.01
N LEU A 228 19.16 8.15 13.83
CA LEU A 228 20.52 7.92 13.35
C LEU A 228 20.93 8.93 12.29
N PHE A 229 19.98 9.56 11.60
CA PHE A 229 20.18 10.32 10.37
C PHE A 229 21.25 11.43 10.50
N SER A 230 21.18 12.28 11.52
CA SER A 230 22.17 13.35 11.75
C SER A 230 23.56 12.84 12.15
N LYS A 231 23.63 11.65 12.75
CA LYS A 231 24.88 11.00 13.20
C LYS A 231 25.46 10.08 12.13
N ASN A 232 24.79 9.97 10.97
CA ASN A 232 25.16 9.09 9.89
C ASN A 232 25.95 9.87 8.85
N ALA A 233 27.26 9.62 8.73
CA ALA A 233 28.13 10.25 7.75
C ALA A 233 27.67 10.07 6.29
N PHE A 234 26.85 9.03 6.02
CA PHE A 234 26.32 8.78 4.69
C PHE A 234 25.06 9.60 4.36
N ALA A 235 24.39 10.21 5.35
CA ALA A 235 23.17 10.99 5.11
C ALA A 235 23.44 12.19 4.18
N VAL A 236 24.47 13.00 4.49
CA VAL A 236 24.87 14.12 3.66
C VAL A 236 25.34 13.65 2.27
N THR A 237 26.08 12.55 2.21
CA THR A 237 26.52 11.96 0.93
C THR A 237 25.34 11.54 0.06
N ALA A 238 24.34 10.89 0.64
CA ALA A 238 23.12 10.49 -0.07
C ALA A 238 22.31 11.70 -0.56
N LEU A 239 22.17 12.73 0.27
CA LEU A 239 21.49 13.97 -0.10
C LEU A 239 22.21 14.71 -1.23
N LYS A 240 23.55 14.84 -1.18
CA LYS A 240 24.36 15.40 -2.28
C LYS A 240 24.24 14.58 -3.56
N TYR A 241 24.16 13.24 -3.44
CA TYR A 241 23.93 12.39 -4.60
C TYR A 241 22.52 12.65 -5.20
N ILE A 242 21.45 12.72 -4.39
CA ILE A 242 20.10 13.05 -4.85
C ILE A 242 20.07 14.40 -5.55
N GLN A 243 20.74 15.40 -4.98
CA GLN A 243 20.85 16.74 -5.58
C GLN A 243 21.53 16.69 -6.96
N ALA A 244 22.67 16.02 -7.07
CA ALA A 244 23.40 15.89 -8.32
C ALA A 244 22.61 15.06 -9.36
N LEU A 245 21.94 13.98 -8.96
CA LEU A 245 21.09 13.19 -9.83
C LEU A 245 19.95 14.04 -10.42
N TYR A 246 19.27 14.81 -9.57
CA TYR A 246 18.19 15.70 -10.00
C TYR A 246 18.71 16.80 -10.96
N GLN A 247 19.81 17.47 -10.63
CA GLN A 247 20.38 18.54 -11.45
C GLN A 247 20.86 18.05 -12.82
N GLU A 248 21.47 16.87 -12.88
CA GLU A 248 22.09 16.33 -14.09
C GLU A 248 21.11 15.55 -14.98
N SER A 249 20.17 14.80 -14.40
CA SER A 249 19.29 13.90 -15.13
C SER A 249 17.80 14.05 -14.81
N GLY A 250 17.43 14.89 -13.86
CA GLY A 250 16.04 15.12 -13.47
C GLY A 250 15.31 16.17 -14.30
N SER A 251 14.04 16.39 -13.98
CA SER A 251 13.20 17.49 -14.50
C SER A 251 12.39 18.15 -13.38
N PRO A 252 12.00 19.43 -13.52
CA PRO A 252 11.23 20.15 -12.50
C PRO A 252 9.91 19.47 -12.10
N GLU A 253 9.26 18.81 -13.04
CA GLU A 253 7.97 18.13 -12.83
C GLU A 253 8.08 17.01 -11.79
N GLN A 254 9.24 16.38 -11.61
CA GLN A 254 9.44 15.29 -10.63
C GLN A 254 9.20 15.74 -9.18
N LEU A 255 9.30 17.04 -8.87
CA LEU A 255 8.98 17.61 -7.56
C LEU A 255 7.48 17.83 -7.34
N THR A 256 6.71 17.87 -8.41
CA THR A 256 5.29 18.25 -8.39
C THR A 256 4.35 17.15 -8.91
N TRP A 257 4.88 16.01 -9.27
CA TRP A 257 4.04 14.89 -9.71
C TRP A 257 3.01 14.53 -8.64
N SER A 258 1.76 14.37 -9.08
CA SER A 258 0.72 13.69 -8.32
C SER A 258 0.89 12.17 -8.43
N SER A 259 0.11 11.41 -7.68
CA SER A 259 0.08 9.94 -7.75
C SER A 259 0.02 9.44 -9.19
N GLY A 260 0.86 8.47 -9.52
CA GLY A 260 1.03 7.94 -10.87
C GLY A 260 1.68 8.91 -11.87
N GLY A 261 2.25 10.04 -11.43
CA GLY A 261 2.92 11.00 -12.30
C GLY A 261 4.12 10.41 -13.06
N ASN A 262 4.93 9.61 -12.37
CA ASN A 262 6.04 8.86 -12.96
C ASN A 262 5.56 7.84 -14.01
N ILE A 263 4.43 7.17 -13.78
CA ILE A 263 3.80 6.25 -14.75
C ILE A 263 3.41 7.03 -16.01
N ARG A 264 2.68 8.14 -15.84
CA ARG A 264 2.26 8.98 -16.99
C ARG A 264 3.45 9.50 -17.78
N ALA A 265 4.51 9.96 -17.10
CA ALA A 265 5.72 10.46 -17.75
C ALA A 265 6.46 9.35 -18.52
N MET A 266 6.54 8.14 -17.95
CA MET A 266 7.16 6.99 -18.62
C MET A 266 6.34 6.54 -19.82
N LEU A 267 5.02 6.37 -19.69
CA LEU A 267 4.15 6.00 -20.82
C LEU A 267 4.15 7.05 -21.95
N ALA A 268 4.40 8.32 -21.63
CA ALA A 268 4.58 9.39 -22.61
C ALA A 268 6.03 9.48 -23.16
N ARG A 269 6.92 8.52 -22.81
CA ARG A 269 8.34 8.48 -23.19
C ARG A 269 9.14 9.73 -22.79
N LYS A 270 8.70 10.47 -21.77
CA LYS A 270 9.40 11.66 -21.25
C LYS A 270 10.53 11.31 -20.28
N THR A 271 10.57 10.04 -19.82
CA THR A 271 11.58 9.55 -18.88
C THR A 271 12.22 8.27 -19.39
N SER A 272 13.48 8.05 -19.03
CA SER A 272 14.27 6.88 -19.44
C SER A 272 14.03 5.65 -18.56
N SER A 273 13.60 5.89 -17.31
CA SER A 273 13.40 4.86 -16.29
C SER A 273 12.37 5.30 -15.26
N SER A 274 11.92 4.39 -14.41
CA SER A 274 11.04 4.69 -13.26
C SER A 274 11.13 3.58 -12.22
N THR A 275 11.10 3.91 -10.95
CA THR A 275 10.87 2.96 -9.86
C THR A 275 9.37 2.91 -9.53
N ASN A 276 8.77 1.75 -9.63
CA ASN A 276 7.34 1.55 -9.35
C ASN A 276 7.02 0.07 -9.15
N ALA A 277 5.82 -0.27 -8.65
CA ALA A 277 5.29 -1.62 -8.78
C ALA A 277 5.09 -2.00 -10.27
N ILE A 278 4.95 -3.27 -10.56
CA ILE A 278 4.75 -3.73 -11.95
C ILE A 278 3.43 -3.29 -12.57
N SER A 279 2.53 -2.68 -11.78
CA SER A 279 1.31 -2.03 -12.29
C SER A 279 1.59 -1.00 -13.38
N LEU A 280 2.77 -0.35 -13.38
CA LEU A 280 3.24 0.51 -14.46
C LEU A 280 3.31 -0.27 -15.78
N LEU A 281 4.04 -1.40 -15.78
CA LEU A 281 4.23 -2.21 -16.97
C LEU A 281 2.92 -2.89 -17.39
N ARG A 282 2.11 -3.37 -16.45
CA ARG A 282 0.77 -3.92 -16.73
C ARG A 282 -0.14 -2.88 -17.39
N THR A 283 -0.03 -1.62 -16.98
CA THR A 283 -0.76 -0.52 -17.63
C THR A 283 -0.25 -0.29 -19.06
N ALA A 284 1.06 -0.37 -19.28
CA ALA A 284 1.65 -0.28 -20.62
C ALA A 284 1.18 -1.44 -21.51
N GLU A 285 1.28 -2.67 -21.04
CA GLU A 285 0.86 -3.88 -21.78
C GLU A 285 -0.62 -3.81 -22.22
N LYS A 286 -1.49 -3.26 -21.38
CA LYS A 286 -2.91 -3.09 -21.70
C LYS A 286 -3.17 -1.97 -22.70
N ARG A 287 -2.41 -0.86 -22.64
CA ARG A 287 -2.69 0.36 -23.42
C ARG A 287 -1.91 0.44 -24.74
N ASP A 288 -0.66 -0.01 -24.70
CA ASP A 288 0.29 0.11 -25.79
C ASP A 288 1.32 -1.03 -25.70
N PRO A 289 0.98 -2.22 -26.26
CA PRO A 289 1.88 -3.38 -26.24
C PRO A 289 3.25 -3.13 -26.92
N GLU A 290 3.31 -2.29 -27.96
CA GLU A 290 4.57 -1.94 -28.64
C GLU A 290 5.47 -1.11 -27.73
N LEU A 291 4.90 -0.19 -26.98
CA LEU A 291 5.62 0.57 -25.96
C LEU A 291 6.08 -0.37 -24.83
N ALA A 292 5.21 -1.25 -24.36
CA ALA A 292 5.51 -2.21 -23.30
C ALA A 292 6.67 -3.15 -23.69
N ALA A 293 6.76 -3.55 -24.96
CA ALA A 293 7.85 -4.37 -25.49
C ALA A 293 9.23 -3.70 -25.33
N LYS A 294 9.30 -2.37 -25.32
CA LYS A 294 10.54 -1.59 -25.13
C LYS A 294 10.93 -1.40 -23.66
N ILE A 295 10.01 -1.65 -22.73
CA ILE A 295 10.27 -1.54 -21.29
C ILE A 295 10.83 -2.86 -20.75
N ARG A 296 11.93 -2.76 -20.02
CA ARG A 296 12.54 -3.88 -19.28
C ARG A 296 12.42 -3.64 -17.78
N LEU A 297 12.49 -4.72 -17.04
CA LEU A 297 12.58 -4.75 -15.59
C LEU A 297 13.97 -5.17 -15.16
N GLN A 298 14.40 -4.68 -14.02
CA GLN A 298 15.58 -5.18 -13.31
C GLN A 298 15.38 -5.02 -11.80
N PRO A 299 16.13 -5.76 -10.97
CA PRO A 299 16.22 -5.50 -9.54
C PRO A 299 16.56 -4.03 -9.25
N PRO A 300 16.32 -3.53 -8.03
CA PRO A 300 16.73 -2.19 -7.62
C PRO A 300 18.23 -1.96 -7.84
N LEU A 301 18.59 -0.69 -7.97
CA LEU A 301 19.98 -0.28 -8.22
C LEU A 301 20.90 -0.53 -7.02
N LEU A 302 22.11 -0.94 -7.29
CA LEU A 302 23.16 -1.04 -6.29
C LEU A 302 23.57 0.37 -5.81
N GLY A 303 23.74 0.48 -4.48
CA GLY A 303 24.27 1.70 -3.85
C GLY A 303 25.79 1.77 -3.84
N THR A 304 26.33 2.57 -2.92
CA THR A 304 27.78 2.82 -2.80
C THR A 304 28.58 1.64 -2.24
N HIS A 305 27.91 0.69 -1.61
CA HIS A 305 28.54 -0.46 -0.98
C HIS A 305 27.84 -1.75 -1.41
N GLN A 306 28.60 -2.83 -1.55
CA GLN A 306 28.14 -4.16 -1.98
C GLN A 306 27.19 -4.86 -0.97
N MET A 307 26.37 -4.11 -0.25
CA MET A 307 25.43 -4.62 0.75
C MET A 307 24.15 -5.19 0.15
N GLY A 308 24.18 -5.54 -1.13
CA GLY A 308 23.01 -6.05 -1.85
C GLY A 308 22.10 -4.95 -2.38
N VAL A 309 21.22 -5.37 -3.24
CA VAL A 309 20.16 -4.56 -3.84
C VAL A 309 19.07 -4.36 -2.80
N THR A 310 18.59 -3.14 -2.63
CA THR A 310 17.51 -2.84 -1.68
C THR A 310 16.54 -1.82 -2.27
N ALA A 311 15.25 -2.15 -2.30
CA ALA A 311 14.18 -1.18 -2.50
C ALA A 311 13.05 -1.47 -1.52
N LEU A 312 12.50 -0.43 -0.92
CA LEU A 312 11.31 -0.56 -0.09
C LEU A 312 10.15 -1.15 -0.92
N PRO A 313 9.27 -1.93 -0.30
CA PRO A 313 8.07 -2.40 -0.98
C PRO A 313 7.24 -1.23 -1.44
N HIS A 314 6.65 -1.33 -2.63
CA HIS A 314 5.68 -0.36 -3.10
C HIS A 314 4.42 -0.39 -2.26
N VAL A 315 4.02 -1.60 -1.88
CA VAL A 315 2.91 -1.86 -0.94
C VAL A 315 3.33 -2.99 -0.02
N THR A 316 2.96 -2.89 1.25
CA THR A 316 2.78 -4.01 2.17
C THR A 316 1.34 -3.94 2.63
N ASN A 317 0.48 -4.76 2.05
CA ASN A 317 -0.95 -4.73 2.36
C ASN A 317 -1.19 -5.22 3.78
N CYS A 318 -1.72 -4.35 4.62
CA CYS A 318 -1.92 -4.63 6.04
C CYS A 318 -3.35 -4.32 6.44
N SER A 319 -4.02 -5.29 7.04
CA SER A 319 -5.37 -5.17 7.57
C SER A 319 -5.32 -4.96 9.08
N LEU A 320 -6.08 -4.00 9.58
CA LEU A 320 -6.21 -3.69 10.98
C LEU A 320 -7.67 -3.89 11.39
N ILE A 321 -7.90 -4.61 12.49
CA ILE A 321 -9.22 -4.72 13.14
C ILE A 321 -9.24 -3.71 14.29
N TRP A 322 -10.22 -2.81 14.27
CA TRP A 322 -10.37 -1.82 15.31
C TRP A 322 -10.85 -2.43 16.63
N LYS A 323 -10.41 -1.89 17.78
CA LYS A 323 -10.98 -2.26 19.10
C LYS A 323 -12.47 -1.97 19.21
N PHE A 324 -12.98 -0.98 18.49
CA PHE A 324 -14.39 -0.62 18.43
C PHE A 324 -15.19 -1.39 17.37
N ALA A 325 -14.57 -2.31 16.64
CA ALA A 325 -15.26 -3.14 15.64
C ALA A 325 -16.44 -3.88 16.26
N GLN A 326 -17.59 -3.83 15.58
CA GLN A 326 -18.82 -4.46 16.06
C GLN A 326 -18.84 -5.98 15.86
N ASN A 327 -18.04 -6.46 14.90
CA ASN A 327 -17.93 -7.88 14.56
C ASN A 327 -16.48 -8.35 14.52
N GLN A 328 -15.78 -8.29 15.66
CA GLN A 328 -14.36 -8.67 15.73
C GLN A 328 -14.14 -10.16 15.37
N ALA A 329 -15.03 -11.05 15.80
CA ALA A 329 -14.92 -12.47 15.47
C ALA A 329 -15.05 -12.72 13.95
N GLY A 330 -16.07 -12.12 13.31
CA GLY A 330 -16.21 -12.18 11.86
C GLY A 330 -15.04 -11.52 11.11
N ALA A 331 -14.49 -10.42 11.66
CA ALA A 331 -13.33 -9.76 11.08
C ALA A 331 -12.08 -10.66 11.12
N LYS A 332 -11.80 -11.34 12.23
CA LYS A 332 -10.68 -12.29 12.34
C LYS A 332 -10.86 -13.45 11.36
N GLN A 333 -12.05 -14.04 11.31
CA GLN A 333 -12.35 -15.14 10.38
C GLN A 333 -12.22 -14.71 8.92
N PHE A 334 -12.74 -13.51 8.57
CA PHE A 334 -12.59 -12.97 7.22
C PHE A 334 -11.12 -12.83 6.80
N LEU A 335 -10.26 -12.28 7.69
CA LEU A 335 -8.84 -12.11 7.38
C LEU A 335 -8.12 -13.46 7.23
N ALA A 336 -8.46 -14.45 8.05
CA ALA A 336 -7.89 -15.80 7.93
C ALA A 336 -8.31 -16.47 6.62
N ASP A 337 -9.60 -16.42 6.28
CA ASP A 337 -10.15 -17.03 5.06
C ASP A 337 -9.70 -16.30 3.78
N LEU A 338 -9.38 -14.99 3.89
CA LEU A 338 -8.86 -14.21 2.75
C LEU A 338 -7.59 -14.84 2.16
N ILE A 339 -6.77 -15.49 2.98
CA ILE A 339 -5.52 -16.12 2.53
C ILE A 339 -5.79 -17.27 1.55
N ASP A 340 -6.93 -17.94 1.65
CA ASP A 340 -7.35 -18.98 0.70
C ASP A 340 -7.53 -18.42 -0.72
N SER A 341 -7.82 -17.13 -0.83
CA SER A 341 -7.97 -16.41 -2.10
C SER A 341 -6.66 -15.86 -2.67
N SER A 342 -5.51 -16.02 -1.99
CA SER A 342 -4.23 -15.39 -2.38
C SER A 342 -3.79 -15.74 -3.80
N ARG A 343 -3.99 -17.00 -4.24
CA ARG A 343 -3.67 -17.42 -5.62
C ARG A 343 -4.50 -16.64 -6.65
N THR A 344 -5.82 -16.61 -6.44
CA THR A 344 -6.71 -15.85 -7.31
C THR A 344 -6.43 -14.35 -7.21
N GLY A 345 -6.10 -13.85 -6.01
CA GLY A 345 -5.68 -12.46 -5.81
C GLY A 345 -4.43 -12.09 -6.60
N TYR A 346 -3.42 -12.98 -6.65
CA TYR A 346 -2.26 -12.81 -7.52
C TYR A 346 -2.67 -12.71 -9.00
N GLU A 347 -3.56 -13.58 -9.46
CA GLU A 347 -4.06 -13.60 -10.85
C GLU A 347 -4.89 -12.34 -11.18
N GLN A 348 -5.82 -11.95 -10.31
CA GLN A 348 -6.67 -10.77 -10.49
C GLN A 348 -5.90 -9.45 -10.40
N SER A 349 -4.80 -9.43 -9.63
CA SER A 349 -3.86 -8.30 -9.61
C SER A 349 -2.86 -8.32 -10.76
N LYS A 350 -3.02 -9.22 -11.74
CA LYS A 350 -2.08 -9.39 -12.86
C LYS A 350 -0.63 -9.61 -12.40
N GLY A 351 -0.45 -10.36 -11.32
CA GLY A 351 0.86 -10.63 -10.74
C GLY A 351 1.46 -9.50 -9.90
N CYS A 352 0.70 -8.43 -9.59
CA CYS A 352 1.20 -7.34 -8.75
C CYS A 352 1.32 -7.74 -7.27
N ASN A 353 0.36 -8.53 -6.76
CA ASN A 353 0.25 -8.91 -5.35
C ASN A 353 1.05 -10.18 -5.08
N PHE A 354 2.28 -10.03 -4.63
CA PHE A 354 3.15 -11.15 -4.25
C PHE A 354 2.71 -11.73 -2.91
N PRO A 355 2.60 -13.08 -2.80
CA PRO A 355 2.09 -13.71 -1.59
C PRO A 355 3.06 -13.55 -0.42
N ILE A 356 2.51 -13.26 0.76
CA ILE A 356 3.26 -13.31 2.04
C ILE A 356 3.39 -14.73 2.57
N TYR A 357 2.49 -15.61 2.16
CA TYR A 357 2.54 -17.04 2.43
C TYR A 357 2.92 -17.78 1.14
N PRO A 358 4.17 -18.22 0.96
CA PRO A 358 4.63 -18.82 -0.31
C PRO A 358 3.83 -20.03 -0.78
N LYS A 359 3.30 -20.81 0.17
CA LYS A 359 2.47 -21.99 -0.15
C LYS A 359 1.16 -21.66 -0.84
N THR A 360 0.71 -20.41 -0.82
CA THR A 360 -0.54 -20.00 -1.50
C THR A 360 -0.36 -19.89 -3.01
N VAL A 361 0.86 -19.60 -3.49
CA VAL A 361 1.24 -19.53 -4.92
C VAL A 361 2.54 -20.31 -5.14
N PRO A 362 2.53 -21.65 -5.02
CA PRO A 362 3.75 -22.46 -5.07
C PRO A 362 4.46 -22.45 -6.43
N ASP A 363 3.75 -22.10 -7.48
CA ASP A 363 4.24 -21.96 -8.85
C ASP A 363 4.59 -20.51 -9.24
N LEU A 364 4.81 -19.63 -8.26
CA LEU A 364 5.11 -18.20 -8.49
C LEU A 364 6.27 -17.99 -9.46
N ILE A 365 7.40 -18.71 -9.25
CA ILE A 365 8.58 -18.58 -10.12
C ILE A 365 8.24 -18.97 -11.56
N LEU A 366 7.51 -20.08 -11.76
CA LEU A 366 7.10 -20.51 -13.09
C LEU A 366 6.21 -19.44 -13.77
N ARG A 367 5.32 -18.80 -13.02
CA ARG A 367 4.45 -17.73 -13.52
C ARG A 367 5.23 -16.48 -13.93
N LEU A 368 6.31 -16.16 -13.21
CA LEU A 368 7.20 -15.05 -13.57
C LEU A 368 8.06 -15.37 -14.82
N GLN A 369 8.39 -16.65 -15.03
CA GLN A 369 9.16 -17.11 -16.20
C GLN A 369 8.31 -17.28 -17.45
N LYS A 370 7.00 -17.51 -17.31
CA LYS A 370 6.08 -17.84 -18.42
C LYS A 370 4.77 -17.05 -18.29
N ASP A 371 4.88 -15.73 -18.23
CA ASP A 371 3.72 -14.87 -18.16
C ASP A 371 3.09 -14.70 -19.56
N PRO A 372 1.84 -15.16 -19.78
CA PRO A 372 1.22 -15.12 -21.11
C PRO A 372 0.82 -13.72 -21.57
N GLN A 373 0.84 -12.73 -20.68
CA GLN A 373 0.49 -11.34 -20.98
C GLN A 373 1.72 -10.48 -21.29
N ALA A 374 2.93 -11.03 -21.07
CA ALA A 374 4.18 -10.32 -21.25
C ALA A 374 4.86 -10.65 -22.58
N ASP A 375 5.51 -9.66 -23.16
CA ASP A 375 6.42 -9.84 -24.29
C ASP A 375 7.81 -9.27 -23.95
N PRO A 376 8.87 -10.12 -23.85
CA PRO A 376 8.81 -11.59 -23.91
C PRO A 376 8.14 -12.20 -22.67
N PRO A 377 7.67 -13.47 -22.73
CA PRO A 377 6.95 -14.12 -21.61
C PRO A 377 7.73 -14.20 -20.30
N TYR A 378 9.07 -14.16 -20.36
CA TYR A 378 9.98 -14.21 -19.20
C TYR A 378 10.33 -12.82 -18.65
N LYS A 379 9.66 -11.74 -19.08
CA LYS A 379 9.95 -10.34 -18.70
C LYS A 379 9.98 -10.11 -17.19
N TYR A 380 9.17 -10.85 -16.43
CA TYR A 380 9.02 -10.70 -14.98
C TYR A 380 9.96 -11.61 -14.16
N VAL A 381 10.83 -12.40 -14.81
CA VAL A 381 11.77 -13.32 -14.12
C VAL A 381 12.67 -12.60 -13.09
N GLU A 382 13.00 -11.34 -13.35
CA GLU A 382 13.81 -10.49 -12.47
C GLU A 382 13.20 -10.30 -11.06
N LEU A 383 11.91 -10.63 -10.89
CA LEU A 383 11.21 -10.54 -9.61
C LEU A 383 11.23 -11.84 -8.81
N GLN A 384 11.80 -12.93 -9.33
CA GLN A 384 11.85 -14.21 -8.61
C GLN A 384 12.55 -14.11 -7.25
N ASP A 385 13.51 -13.20 -7.12
CA ASP A 385 14.29 -12.95 -5.91
C ASP A 385 13.83 -11.70 -5.14
N ALA A 386 12.60 -11.20 -5.42
CA ALA A 386 12.11 -9.93 -4.88
C ALA A 386 12.15 -9.85 -3.35
N LEU A 387 11.96 -10.97 -2.64
CA LEU A 387 12.05 -11.00 -1.17
C LEU A 387 13.45 -10.75 -0.64
N HIS A 388 14.49 -11.10 -1.40
CA HIS A 388 15.88 -10.90 -0.97
C HIS A 388 16.27 -9.41 -0.96
N TRP A 389 15.62 -8.59 -1.78
CA TRP A 389 15.91 -7.17 -1.88
C TRP A 389 14.79 -6.24 -1.40
N THR A 390 13.66 -6.79 -0.93
CA THR A 390 12.54 -6.01 -0.40
C THR A 390 12.49 -6.11 1.13
N PRO A 391 13.07 -5.16 1.89
CA PRO A 391 12.95 -5.13 3.34
C PRO A 391 11.59 -4.56 3.78
N ASN A 392 11.27 -4.67 5.05
CA ASN A 392 10.13 -3.97 5.63
C ASN A 392 10.33 -2.45 5.68
N LEU A 393 9.26 -1.68 5.69
CA LEU A 393 9.29 -0.28 6.11
C LEU A 393 9.81 -0.19 7.56
N GLY A 394 10.77 0.72 7.82
CA GLY A 394 11.40 0.86 9.13
C GLY A 394 12.71 0.09 9.29
N VAL A 395 13.19 -0.61 8.25
CA VAL A 395 14.52 -1.26 8.27
C VAL A 395 15.63 -0.26 8.67
N PRO A 396 16.62 -0.63 9.51
CA PRO A 396 16.92 -1.96 10.05
C PRO A 396 16.02 -2.42 11.21
N GLY A 397 15.16 -1.55 11.75
CA GLY A 397 14.16 -1.86 12.78
C GLY A 397 12.88 -2.47 12.22
N PHE A 398 11.82 -2.39 13.02
CA PHE A 398 10.45 -2.77 12.67
C PHE A 398 9.68 -1.55 12.14
N ALA A 399 8.51 -1.78 11.53
CA ALA A 399 7.57 -0.72 11.21
C ALA A 399 6.99 -0.13 12.51
N SER A 400 7.72 0.79 13.13
CA SER A 400 7.32 1.45 14.37
C SER A 400 6.36 2.62 14.10
N PRO A 401 5.53 3.03 15.09
CA PRO A 401 4.68 4.22 14.95
C PRO A 401 5.46 5.47 14.57
N ALA A 402 6.63 5.69 15.17
CA ALA A 402 7.50 6.84 14.85
C ALA A 402 7.99 6.79 13.39
N TYR A 403 8.45 5.62 12.91
CA TYR A 403 8.88 5.47 11.54
C TYR A 403 7.71 5.71 10.56
N MET A 404 6.53 5.16 10.84
CA MET A 404 5.38 5.32 9.97
C MET A 404 4.85 6.76 9.97
N GLU A 405 4.95 7.51 11.07
CA GLU A 405 4.64 8.93 11.07
C GLU A 405 5.66 9.74 10.23
N ILE A 406 6.96 9.43 10.33
CA ILE A 406 7.99 10.02 9.46
C ILE A 406 7.66 9.77 7.97
N PHE A 407 7.34 8.53 7.63
CA PHE A 407 6.98 8.13 6.27
C PHE A 407 5.69 8.82 5.80
N ASN A 408 4.59 8.68 6.55
CA ASN A 408 3.27 9.15 6.17
C ASN A 408 3.12 10.68 6.19
N SER A 409 3.95 11.40 6.96
CA SER A 409 4.02 12.88 6.91
C SER A 409 4.76 13.40 5.69
N SER A 410 5.35 12.53 4.87
CA SER A 410 6.25 12.86 3.76
C SER A 410 7.43 13.75 4.20
N LEU A 411 7.98 13.49 5.40
CA LEU A 411 9.07 14.30 5.95
C LEU A 411 10.29 14.28 5.01
N VAL A 412 10.70 13.10 4.53
CA VAL A 412 11.86 12.97 3.63
C VAL A 412 11.63 13.67 2.29
N PRO A 413 10.53 13.48 1.56
CA PRO A 413 10.24 14.25 0.36
C PRO A 413 10.23 15.75 0.57
N LYS A 414 9.62 16.25 1.65
CA LYS A 414 9.58 17.69 1.96
C LYS A 414 10.96 18.25 2.24
N MET A 415 11.78 17.53 3.00
CA MET A 415 13.18 17.88 3.30
C MET A 415 13.99 17.96 2.00
N VAL A 416 13.92 16.92 1.16
CA VAL A 416 14.63 16.85 -0.12
C VAL A 416 14.14 17.94 -1.08
N ALA A 417 12.83 18.19 -1.17
CA ALA A 417 12.31 19.23 -2.06
C ALA A 417 12.84 20.62 -1.73
N ARG A 418 12.99 21.00 -0.44
CA ARG A 418 13.60 22.26 -0.03
C ARG A 418 15.07 22.34 -0.48
N MET A 419 15.82 21.26 -0.31
CA MET A 419 17.21 21.19 -0.77
C MET A 419 17.31 21.32 -2.30
N LEU A 420 16.47 20.61 -3.05
CA LEU A 420 16.48 20.64 -4.52
C LEU A 420 16.05 22.00 -5.10
N LYS A 421 15.24 22.77 -4.36
CA LYS A 421 14.90 24.18 -4.69
C LYS A 421 15.96 25.18 -4.30
N GLY A 422 17.05 24.75 -3.61
CA GLY A 422 18.12 25.64 -3.14
C GLY A 422 17.79 26.42 -1.85
N GLU A 423 16.73 26.05 -1.13
CA GLU A 423 16.31 26.70 0.12
C GLU A 423 17.20 26.31 1.31
N GLN A 424 17.96 25.21 1.21
CA GLN A 424 18.89 24.72 2.23
C GLN A 424 19.99 23.86 1.59
N SER A 425 21.14 23.76 2.27
CA SER A 425 22.24 22.86 1.89
C SER A 425 21.88 21.40 2.22
N ALA A 426 22.65 20.42 1.73
CA ALA A 426 22.50 19.02 2.11
C ALA A 426 22.78 18.79 3.61
N GLU A 427 23.73 19.52 4.17
CA GLU A 427 24.08 19.52 5.58
C GLU A 427 22.91 20.04 6.45
N ASP A 428 22.33 21.19 6.07
CA ASP A 428 21.18 21.78 6.76
C ASP A 428 19.94 20.88 6.63
N ALA A 429 19.74 20.25 5.47
CA ALA A 429 18.68 19.29 5.25
C ALA A 429 18.81 18.07 6.18
N ALA A 430 20.02 17.52 6.31
CA ALA A 430 20.28 16.41 7.22
C ALA A 430 20.01 16.79 8.69
N ALA A 431 20.49 17.97 9.10
CA ALA A 431 20.33 18.47 10.48
C ALA A 431 18.86 18.77 10.81
N SER A 432 18.17 19.54 9.95
CA SER A 432 16.76 19.90 10.16
C SER A 432 15.83 18.68 10.07
N GLY A 433 16.09 17.76 9.14
CA GLY A 433 15.36 16.51 9.01
C GLY A 433 15.50 15.63 10.25
N ALA A 434 16.72 15.49 10.77
CA ALA A 434 16.96 14.72 11.99
C ALA A 434 16.28 15.33 13.22
N ALA A 435 16.26 16.67 13.35
CA ALA A 435 15.55 17.35 14.44
C ALA A 435 14.05 17.11 14.39
N GLU A 436 13.46 17.08 13.18
CA GLU A 436 12.04 16.75 13.00
C GLU A 436 11.74 15.28 13.31
N MET A 437 12.61 14.36 12.84
CA MET A 437 12.51 12.93 13.19
C MET A 437 12.59 12.72 14.71
N GLN A 438 13.48 13.46 15.42
CA GLN A 438 13.59 13.35 16.88
C GLN A 438 12.31 13.78 17.57
N ARG A 439 11.67 14.88 17.15
CA ARG A 439 10.36 15.31 17.70
C ARG A 439 9.28 14.23 17.53
N ILE A 440 9.27 13.56 16.37
CA ILE A 440 8.33 12.46 16.13
C ILE A 440 8.66 11.25 17.02
N VAL A 441 9.93 10.88 17.14
CA VAL A 441 10.36 9.76 18.01
C VAL A 441 9.98 10.04 19.47
N ASP A 442 10.26 11.25 19.98
CA ASP A 442 9.94 11.66 21.36
C ASP A 442 8.44 11.61 21.66
N LYS A 443 7.59 11.92 20.68
CA LYS A 443 6.13 11.81 20.80
C LYS A 443 5.64 10.37 21.00
N TRP A 444 6.37 9.38 20.47
CA TRP A 444 5.97 7.96 20.51
C TRP A 444 6.65 7.15 21.63
N ASN A 445 7.64 7.71 22.31
CA ASN A 445 8.32 7.10 23.46
C ASN A 445 7.55 7.33 24.75
#